data_879082c5b1e225f6c674336c1295aecb
#
_entry.id   879082c5b1e225f6c674336c1295aecb
#
_cell.length_a   1.000
_cell.length_b   1.000
_cell.length_c   1.000
_cell.angle_alpha   90.00
_cell.angle_beta   90.00
_cell.angle_gamma   90.00
#
_symmetry.space_group_name_H-M   'P 1'
#
loop_
_entity.id
_entity.type
_entity.pdbx_description
1 polymer ?
#
loop_
_entity_poly.entity_id
_entity_poly.type
_entity_poly.pdbx_seq_one_letter_code
_entity_poly.pdbx_strand_id
1 'polypeptide(L)'
;RTGWSSELGYEIYLRDGSKGNELYEKIMEAGKEHGLKPGHTSTIRRIEGGMLSYHADADINTNPFELGLGRLVSLDNDINFVGKDALQKIKQDGVTRKQVGLEIDCAPLKGPNTSFWPLNKDNKKIGKITSAVYSPRLKKILL
;
A
#
# COMPACT_ATOMS: atom_id res chain seq x y z
N ARG A 1 12.14 -3.91 11.46
CA ARG A 1 11.97 -2.57 10.91
C ARG A 1 11.00 -2.65 9.73
N THR A 2 9.78 -2.28 9.97
CA THR A 2 8.69 -2.32 9.01
C THR A 2 7.62 -1.27 9.39
N GLY A 3 6.72 -0.96 8.50
CA GLY A 3 5.66 0.00 8.76
C GLY A 3 4.73 0.19 7.57
N TRP A 4 3.63 0.86 7.82
CA TRP A 4 2.54 1.12 6.87
C TRP A 4 2.56 2.53 6.27
N SER A 5 3.46 3.39 6.74
CA SER A 5 3.46 4.82 6.41
C SER A 5 4.54 5.25 5.41
N SER A 6 5.34 4.32 4.88
CA SER A 6 6.57 4.59 4.11
C SER A 6 7.64 5.40 4.85
N GLU A 7 7.47 5.62 6.14
CA GLU A 7 8.42 6.27 7.02
C GLU A 7 9.29 5.25 7.75
N LEU A 8 10.35 5.71 8.37
CA LEU A 8 11.15 4.88 9.27
C LEU A 8 10.28 4.44 10.45
N GLY A 9 10.07 3.15 10.59
CA GLY A 9 9.18 2.61 11.61
C GLY A 9 9.55 1.22 12.07
N TYR A 10 8.88 0.81 13.13
CA TYR A 10 8.98 -0.52 13.73
C TYR A 10 7.58 -1.04 14.04
N GLU A 11 7.37 -2.31 13.81
CA GLU A 11 6.22 -3.05 14.32
C GLU A 11 6.68 -3.89 15.50
N ILE A 12 5.97 -3.79 16.62
CA ILE A 12 6.30 -4.47 17.87
C ILE A 12 5.27 -5.56 18.10
N TYR A 13 5.71 -6.81 18.11
CA TYR A 13 4.87 -7.98 18.34
C TYR A 13 5.01 -8.43 19.80
N LEU A 14 4.03 -8.06 20.63
CA LEU A 14 3.98 -8.43 22.05
C LEU A 14 3.42 -9.84 22.19
N ARG A 15 4.20 -10.77 22.76
CA ARG A 15 3.77 -12.16 22.94
C ARG A 15 2.68 -12.34 24.01
N ASP A 16 2.75 -11.55 25.07
CA ASP A 16 1.76 -11.55 26.15
C ASP A 16 0.90 -10.29 26.05
N GLY A 17 -0.30 -10.42 25.49
CA GLY A 17 -1.22 -9.30 25.29
C GLY A 17 -1.67 -8.63 26.60
N SER A 18 -1.60 -9.30 27.75
CA SER A 18 -1.91 -8.71 29.06
C SER A 18 -0.95 -7.57 29.44
N LYS A 19 0.23 -7.54 28.83
CA LYS A 19 1.28 -6.54 29.01
C LYS A 19 1.16 -5.32 28.08
N GLY A 20 0.10 -5.23 27.30
CA GLY A 20 -0.06 -4.15 26.30
C GLY A 20 0.03 -2.75 26.89
N ASN A 21 -0.68 -2.50 27.99
CA ASN A 21 -0.66 -1.19 28.66
C ASN A 21 0.72 -0.87 29.23
N GLU A 22 1.38 -1.84 29.88
CA GLU A 22 2.73 -1.67 30.41
C GLU A 22 3.73 -1.31 29.32
N LEU A 23 3.66 -1.99 28.17
CA LEU A 23 4.51 -1.68 27.00
C LEU A 23 4.24 -0.27 26.47
N TYR A 24 2.97 0.10 26.33
CA TYR A 24 2.58 1.44 25.88
C TYR A 24 3.14 2.53 26.78
N GLU A 25 2.96 2.40 28.10
CA GLU A 25 3.48 3.37 29.08
C GLU A 25 5.00 3.49 29.02
N LYS A 26 5.72 2.37 28.91
CA LYS A 26 7.19 2.38 28.78
C LYS A 26 7.64 3.08 27.49
N ILE A 27 6.96 2.85 26.37
CA ILE A 27 7.27 3.52 25.10
C ILE A 27 7.02 5.03 25.22
N MET A 28 5.88 5.42 25.79
CA MET A 28 5.53 6.82 25.96
C MET A 28 6.50 7.55 26.88
N GLU A 29 6.90 6.93 27.98
CA GLU A 29 7.89 7.52 28.91
C GLU A 29 9.27 7.65 28.27
N ALA A 30 9.77 6.59 27.60
CA ALA A 30 11.05 6.63 26.91
C ALA A 30 11.06 7.64 25.73
N GLY A 31 9.93 7.84 25.08
CA GLY A 31 9.82 8.76 23.96
C GLY A 31 9.53 10.21 24.36
N LYS A 32 9.30 10.51 25.64
CA LYS A 32 8.88 11.82 26.11
C LYS A 32 9.89 12.92 25.79
N GLU A 33 11.16 12.67 26.04
CA GLU A 33 12.26 13.62 25.72
C GLU A 33 12.39 13.88 24.20
N HIS A 34 11.91 12.96 23.37
CA HIS A 34 11.92 13.06 21.91
C HIS A 34 10.62 13.61 21.33
N GLY A 35 9.67 14.04 22.19
CA GLY A 35 8.39 14.58 21.76
C GLY A 35 7.45 13.54 21.15
N LEU A 36 7.58 12.25 21.55
CA LEU A 36 6.71 11.17 21.11
C LEU A 36 5.24 11.49 21.44
N LYS A 37 4.37 11.23 20.49
CA LYS A 37 2.92 11.39 20.65
C LYS A 37 2.19 10.19 20.09
N PRO A 38 1.04 9.80 20.66
CA PRO A 38 0.16 8.84 20.03
C PRO A 38 -0.21 9.31 18.61
N GLY A 39 -0.24 8.38 17.68
CA GLY A 39 -0.60 8.65 16.30
C GLY A 39 -1.64 7.67 15.80
N HIS A 40 -1.95 7.78 14.52
CA HIS A 40 -2.86 6.88 13.83
C HIS A 40 -2.26 6.49 12.47
N THR A 41 -2.55 5.28 12.00
CA THR A 41 -2.22 4.88 10.64
C THR A 41 -2.91 5.81 9.66
N SER A 42 -2.16 6.36 8.71
CA SER A 42 -2.68 7.34 7.77
C SER A 42 -2.78 6.76 6.37
N THR A 43 -4.00 6.67 5.86
CA THR A 43 -4.26 6.29 4.46
C THR A 43 -3.55 7.25 3.49
N ILE A 44 -3.47 8.54 3.82
CA ILE A 44 -2.75 9.54 3.02
C ILE A 44 -1.28 9.12 2.86
N ARG A 45 -0.60 8.78 3.94
CA ARG A 45 0.83 8.45 3.93
C ARG A 45 1.12 7.18 3.13
N ARG A 46 0.30 6.13 3.29
CA ARG A 46 0.50 4.90 2.53
C ARG A 46 0.36 5.13 1.02
N ILE A 47 -0.64 5.94 0.60
CA ILE A 47 -0.87 6.25 -0.81
C ILE A 47 0.23 7.16 -1.35
N GLU A 48 0.64 8.20 -0.61
CA GLU A 48 1.79 9.04 -0.96
C GLU A 48 3.07 8.22 -1.14
N GLY A 49 3.25 7.17 -0.36
CA GLY A 49 4.41 6.28 -0.43
C GLY A 49 4.25 5.13 -1.42
N GLY A 50 3.15 5.04 -2.14
CA GLY A 50 2.88 3.94 -3.07
C GLY A 50 2.68 2.58 -2.39
N MET A 51 2.28 2.55 -1.13
CA MET A 51 2.02 1.32 -0.38
C MET A 51 0.66 0.74 -0.79
N LEU A 52 0.71 -0.47 -1.33
CA LEU A 52 -0.49 -1.21 -1.74
C LEU A 52 -1.21 -1.80 -0.53
N SER A 53 -2.52 -1.77 -0.53
CA SER A 53 -3.38 -2.38 0.48
C SER A 53 -4.02 -3.64 -0.08
N TYR A 54 -3.85 -4.78 0.61
CA TYR A 54 -4.56 -6.00 0.25
C TYR A 54 -6.07 -5.79 0.44
N HIS A 55 -6.88 -6.36 -0.40
CA HIS A 55 -8.31 -6.14 -0.61
C HIS A 55 -8.70 -4.82 -1.29
N ALA A 56 -7.92 -3.74 -1.15
CA ALA A 56 -8.17 -2.50 -1.90
C ALA A 56 -7.45 -2.52 -3.26
N ASP A 57 -6.13 -2.52 -3.23
CA ASP A 57 -5.30 -2.38 -4.43
C ASP A 57 -4.91 -3.73 -5.04
N ALA A 58 -4.91 -4.80 -4.25
CA ALA A 58 -4.59 -6.16 -4.64
C ALA A 58 -5.52 -7.18 -3.98
N ASP A 59 -5.72 -8.31 -4.63
CA ASP A 59 -6.48 -9.44 -4.12
C ASP A 59 -5.89 -10.77 -4.63
N ILE A 60 -6.56 -11.89 -4.33
CA ILE A 60 -6.12 -13.23 -4.75
C ILE A 60 -6.03 -13.40 -6.29
N ASN A 61 -6.71 -12.54 -7.06
CA ASN A 61 -6.70 -12.57 -8.52
C ASN A 61 -5.68 -11.61 -9.13
N THR A 62 -4.79 -11.05 -8.32
CA THR A 62 -3.78 -10.08 -8.73
C THR A 62 -2.40 -10.70 -8.64
N ASN A 63 -1.61 -10.60 -9.71
CA ASN A 63 -0.24 -11.11 -9.71
C ASN A 63 0.81 -10.00 -9.50
N PRO A 64 2.05 -10.35 -9.11
CA PRO A 64 3.09 -9.36 -8.82
C PRO A 64 3.46 -8.45 -10.01
N PHE A 65 3.34 -8.93 -11.24
CA PHE A 65 3.70 -8.15 -12.42
C PHE A 65 2.65 -7.06 -12.72
N GLU A 66 1.38 -7.35 -12.44
CA GLU A 66 0.30 -6.35 -12.51
C GLU A 66 0.49 -5.23 -11.49
N LEU A 67 1.05 -5.54 -10.32
CA LEU A 67 1.32 -4.60 -9.24
C LEU A 67 2.66 -3.84 -9.37
N GLY A 68 3.45 -4.11 -10.41
CA GLY A 68 4.79 -3.53 -10.53
C GLY A 68 5.82 -4.12 -9.56
N LEU A 69 5.50 -5.24 -8.90
CA LEU A 69 6.35 -5.91 -7.91
C LEU A 69 7.20 -7.03 -8.51
N GLY A 70 7.28 -7.14 -9.83
CA GLY A 70 8.05 -8.18 -10.52
C GLY A 70 9.52 -8.24 -10.10
N ARG A 71 10.11 -7.13 -9.67
CA ARG A 71 11.48 -7.08 -9.12
C ARG A 71 11.69 -7.90 -7.84
N LEU A 72 10.60 -8.24 -7.15
CA LEU A 72 10.62 -9.06 -5.94
C LEU A 72 10.44 -10.56 -6.24
N VAL A 73 10.24 -10.92 -7.51
CA VAL A 73 10.00 -12.29 -7.95
C VAL A 73 11.28 -12.82 -8.60
N SER A 74 11.94 -13.77 -7.95
CA SER A 74 13.16 -14.41 -8.45
C SER A 74 12.80 -15.63 -9.29
N LEU A 75 12.72 -15.47 -10.61
CA LEU A 75 12.44 -16.57 -11.54
C LEU A 75 13.70 -17.21 -12.13
N ASP A 76 14.83 -16.52 -12.07
CA ASP A 76 16.07 -16.86 -12.78
C ASP A 76 17.04 -17.70 -11.91
N ASN A 77 16.57 -18.22 -10.75
CA ASN A 77 17.32 -19.09 -9.85
C ASN A 77 16.75 -20.52 -9.84
N ASP A 78 17.54 -21.47 -9.33
CA ASP A 78 17.16 -22.90 -9.24
C ASP A 78 16.21 -23.21 -8.07
N ILE A 79 15.85 -22.19 -7.26
CA ILE A 79 14.95 -22.39 -6.13
C ILE A 79 13.52 -22.53 -6.67
N ASN A 80 12.90 -23.66 -6.37
CA ASN A 80 11.52 -23.90 -6.71
C ASN A 80 10.59 -23.38 -5.60
N PHE A 81 9.46 -22.79 -5.99
CA PHE A 81 8.41 -22.30 -5.09
C PHE A 81 7.04 -22.44 -5.74
N VAL A 82 6.00 -22.46 -4.90
CA VAL A 82 4.61 -22.58 -5.38
C VAL A 82 4.27 -21.38 -6.28
N GLY A 83 3.84 -21.67 -7.52
CA GLY A 83 3.46 -20.66 -8.51
C GLY A 83 4.60 -20.19 -9.42
N LYS A 84 5.84 -20.72 -9.31
CA LYS A 84 6.96 -20.31 -10.17
C LYS A 84 6.64 -20.46 -11.66
N ASP A 85 6.15 -21.63 -12.09
CA ASP A 85 5.83 -21.92 -13.50
C ASP A 85 4.72 -20.97 -14.02
N ALA A 86 3.69 -20.73 -13.19
CA ALA A 86 2.63 -19.80 -13.55
C ALA A 86 3.16 -18.36 -13.73
N LEU A 87 4.05 -17.92 -12.84
CA LEU A 87 4.67 -16.60 -12.94
C LEU A 87 5.63 -16.50 -14.12
N GLN A 88 6.37 -17.56 -14.46
CA GLN A 88 7.19 -17.61 -15.67
C GLN A 88 6.33 -17.44 -16.93
N LYS A 89 5.20 -18.15 -16.98
CA LYS A 89 4.25 -18.01 -18.09
C LYS A 89 3.71 -16.59 -18.19
N ILE A 90 3.26 -15.99 -17.07
CA ILE A 90 2.76 -14.60 -17.07
C ILE A 90 3.86 -13.62 -17.50
N LYS A 91 5.12 -13.84 -17.11
CA LYS A 91 6.27 -13.00 -17.55
C LYS A 91 6.47 -13.08 -19.06
N GLN A 92 6.29 -14.26 -19.67
CA GLN A 92 6.40 -14.46 -21.12
C GLN A 92 5.22 -13.85 -21.89
N ASP A 93 4.00 -14.11 -21.42
CA ASP A 93 2.77 -13.68 -22.09
C ASP A 93 2.53 -12.17 -21.91
N GLY A 94 3.10 -11.57 -20.86
CA GLY A 94 2.85 -10.21 -20.44
C GLY A 94 1.57 -10.07 -19.61
N VAL A 95 1.32 -8.86 -19.11
CA VAL A 95 0.11 -8.54 -18.34
C VAL A 95 -0.82 -7.65 -19.15
N THR A 96 -2.13 -7.85 -19.04
CA THR A 96 -3.16 -7.08 -19.74
C THR A 96 -3.64 -5.86 -18.95
N ARG A 97 -3.31 -5.80 -17.66
CA ARG A 97 -3.65 -4.69 -16.74
C ARG A 97 -2.46 -4.39 -15.83
N LYS A 98 -2.39 -3.15 -15.34
CA LYS A 98 -1.35 -2.73 -14.40
C LYS A 98 -1.94 -1.80 -13.35
N GLN A 99 -1.47 -1.94 -12.12
CA GLN A 99 -1.62 -0.93 -11.09
C GLN A 99 -0.70 0.25 -11.42
N VAL A 100 -1.27 1.45 -11.43
CA VAL A 100 -0.52 2.70 -11.69
C VAL A 100 -0.96 3.76 -10.70
N GLY A 101 -0.04 4.64 -10.32
CA GLY A 101 -0.37 5.84 -9.56
C GLY A 101 -0.77 6.96 -10.51
N LEU A 102 -1.78 7.72 -10.14
CA LEU A 102 -2.23 8.91 -10.86
C LEU A 102 -2.26 10.10 -9.92
N GLU A 103 -1.92 11.27 -10.44
CA GLU A 103 -2.05 12.56 -9.76
C GLU A 103 -3.08 13.41 -10.51
N ILE A 104 -4.00 14.01 -9.76
CA ILE A 104 -5.04 14.88 -10.33
C ILE A 104 -5.05 16.21 -9.60
N ASP A 105 -4.99 17.29 -10.38
CA ASP A 105 -5.17 18.65 -9.88
C ASP A 105 -6.67 18.98 -9.86
N CYS A 106 -7.29 18.87 -8.70
CA CYS A 106 -8.68 19.28 -8.49
C CYS A 106 -8.96 19.59 -7.02
N ALA A 107 -10.18 20.00 -6.72
CA ALA A 107 -10.61 20.32 -5.37
C ALA A 107 -10.35 19.14 -4.41
N PRO A 108 -9.95 19.42 -3.15
CA PRO A 108 -9.68 18.38 -2.17
C PRO A 108 -10.87 17.44 -1.95
N LEU A 109 -10.58 16.14 -1.84
CA LEU A 109 -11.55 15.16 -1.37
C LEU A 109 -11.82 15.36 0.13
N LYS A 110 -13.06 15.15 0.57
CA LYS A 110 -13.43 15.22 1.99
C LYS A 110 -12.84 14.09 2.82
N GLY A 111 -12.39 13.02 2.17
CA GLY A 111 -11.78 11.85 2.78
C GLY A 111 -11.36 10.83 1.72
N PRO A 112 -10.76 9.69 2.12
CA PRO A 112 -10.47 8.60 1.20
C PRO A 112 -11.74 8.07 0.54
N ASN A 113 -11.61 7.48 -0.65
CA ASN A 113 -12.72 6.80 -1.28
C ASN A 113 -13.18 5.59 -0.44
N THR A 114 -14.48 5.37 -0.37
CA THR A 114 -15.11 4.25 0.34
C THR A 114 -15.59 3.14 -0.59
N SER A 115 -15.47 3.36 -1.89
CA SER A 115 -15.81 2.39 -2.94
C SER A 115 -14.88 2.59 -4.14
N PHE A 116 -14.81 1.58 -5.01
CA PHE A 116 -14.05 1.71 -6.26
C PHE A 116 -14.79 2.63 -7.23
N TRP A 117 -14.05 3.53 -7.86
CA TRP A 117 -14.60 4.40 -8.89
C TRP A 117 -14.20 3.91 -10.28
N PRO A 118 -15.07 4.02 -11.29
CA PRO A 118 -14.71 3.67 -12.65
C PRO A 118 -13.70 4.67 -13.20
N LEU A 119 -12.68 4.16 -13.89
CA LEU A 119 -11.78 4.96 -14.70
C LEU A 119 -12.21 4.82 -16.16
N ASN A 120 -12.60 5.92 -16.78
CA ASN A 120 -13.10 5.95 -18.15
C ASN A 120 -12.19 6.79 -19.03
N LYS A 121 -12.07 6.39 -20.30
CA LYS A 121 -11.47 7.17 -21.38
C LYS A 121 -12.39 7.06 -22.59
N ASP A 122 -12.73 8.19 -23.22
CA ASP A 122 -13.61 8.27 -24.40
C ASP A 122 -14.91 7.48 -24.19
N ASN A 123 -15.57 7.68 -23.03
CA ASN A 123 -16.79 6.99 -22.59
C ASN A 123 -16.66 5.45 -22.46
N LYS A 124 -15.46 4.90 -22.53
CA LYS A 124 -15.21 3.47 -22.29
C LYS A 124 -14.52 3.28 -20.93
N LYS A 125 -15.01 2.31 -20.16
CA LYS A 125 -14.33 1.91 -18.93
C LYS A 125 -13.00 1.23 -19.26
N ILE A 126 -11.90 1.82 -18.80
CA ILE A 126 -10.54 1.30 -18.99
C ILE A 126 -9.92 0.76 -17.70
N GLY A 127 -10.55 1.00 -16.56
CA GLY A 127 -10.03 0.54 -15.28
C GLY A 127 -10.93 0.91 -14.10
N LYS A 128 -10.34 0.84 -12.93
CA LYS A 128 -10.98 1.27 -11.68
C LYS A 128 -9.96 1.98 -10.78
N ILE A 129 -10.40 2.95 -10.02
CA ILE A 129 -9.64 3.59 -8.96
C ILE A 129 -9.89 2.80 -7.68
N THR A 130 -8.84 2.25 -7.11
CA THR A 130 -8.89 1.39 -5.93
C THR A 130 -8.68 2.18 -4.64
N SER A 131 -7.81 3.18 -4.69
CA SER A 131 -7.51 4.07 -3.58
C SER A 131 -7.47 5.51 -4.08
N ALA A 132 -8.05 6.43 -3.32
CA ALA A 132 -8.05 7.85 -3.65
C ALA A 132 -7.96 8.68 -2.38
N VAL A 133 -7.10 9.69 -2.37
CA VAL A 133 -6.95 10.60 -1.24
C VAL A 133 -6.41 11.95 -1.71
N TYR A 134 -6.79 13.02 -1.04
CA TYR A 134 -6.13 14.31 -1.21
C TYR A 134 -4.87 14.38 -0.33
N SER A 135 -3.73 14.67 -0.94
CA SER A 135 -2.48 14.93 -0.23
C SER A 135 -2.33 16.43 0.06
N PRO A 136 -2.40 16.85 1.33
CA PRO A 136 -2.15 18.25 1.68
C PRO A 136 -0.73 18.70 1.37
N ARG A 137 0.24 17.78 1.44
CA ARG A 137 1.65 18.01 1.17
C ARG A 137 1.90 18.30 -0.30
N LEU A 138 1.34 17.49 -1.19
CA LEU A 138 1.49 17.63 -2.64
C LEU A 138 0.45 18.55 -3.25
N LYS A 139 -0.61 18.89 -2.51
CA LYS A 139 -1.77 19.67 -2.96
C LYS A 139 -2.47 19.06 -4.18
N LYS A 140 -2.51 17.72 -4.23
CA LYS A 140 -3.08 16.93 -5.33
C LYS A 140 -3.91 15.78 -4.79
N ILE A 141 -4.81 15.27 -5.62
CA ILE A 141 -5.42 13.97 -5.37
C ILE A 141 -4.49 12.90 -5.92
N LEU A 142 -4.21 11.90 -5.10
CA LEU A 142 -3.48 10.69 -5.44
C LEU A 142 -4.47 9.54 -5.57
N LEU A 143 -4.31 8.75 -6.61
CA LEU A 143 -5.17 7.62 -6.96
C LEU A 143 -4.33 6.36 -7.15
#